data_4e3ba79b4df2a7f3842d2badee25202f
#
_entry.id   4e3ba79b4df2a7f3842d2badee25202f
#
_cell.length_a   1.000
_cell.length_b   1.000
_cell.length_c   1.000
_cell.angle_alpha   90.00
_cell.angle_beta   90.00
_cell.angle_gamma   90.00
#
_symmetry.space_group_name_H-M   'P 1'
#
loop_
_entity.id
_entity.type
_entity.pdbx_description
1 polymer ?
#
loop_
_entity_poly.entity_id
_entity_poly.type
_entity_poly.pdbx_seq_one_letter_code
_entity_poly.pdbx_strand_id
1 'polypeptide(L)'
;ERDESKGRRETSSEADLLAMDSSMDGLQHQPTRPWSLSEFEIGRPLGKGKFGRVYLARTKTVTSARLGNQGYVVALKCVYKKELVENRVDLQLRREIEIQMNLRHPNVLRMFGYFHDQGRIFMMLEFAGRGELFKILSKLPDRRFDESTAAKYIAQIADALQYLHSKHVIHRDIKPENLLVGIRGEVKIADFGWSVHAPGNRRATLCGTLDYLPPEMVEGKPHGGAVDLWAMGVLTYEFLEGVPPFEELSGASMTYKRIAAVDLHMPERFSEEAKDLVRSLLRYNPADRLPLSKVLRHPWISRHDPTAYARASRYVRMEP
;
A
#
# COMPACT_ATOMS: atom_id res chain seq x y z
N GLU A 1 -7.28 41.11 -37.14
CA GLU A 1 -6.46 40.56 -36.03
C GLU A 1 -7.33 39.63 -35.22
N ARG A 2 -7.24 38.32 -35.46
CA ARG A 2 -7.98 37.28 -34.76
C ARG A 2 -6.98 36.40 -34.01
N ASP A 3 -7.31 36.23 -32.81
CA ASP A 3 -6.73 35.48 -31.70
C ASP A 3 -6.20 34.09 -32.07
N GLU A 4 -4.88 33.95 -32.17
CA GLU A 4 -4.14 32.69 -32.34
C GLU A 4 -3.60 32.17 -31.00
N SER A 5 -4.42 32.01 -29.98
CA SER A 5 -3.97 31.55 -28.66
C SER A 5 -4.64 30.27 -28.13
N LYS A 6 -5.21 29.41 -29.02
CA LYS A 6 -5.89 28.17 -28.59
C LYS A 6 -5.35 26.86 -29.17
N GLY A 7 -4.06 26.73 -29.38
CA GLY A 7 -3.50 25.55 -30.03
C GLY A 7 -2.20 24.99 -29.45
N ARG A 8 -1.99 25.04 -28.11
CA ARG A 8 -0.79 24.43 -27.51
C ARG A 8 -0.97 24.01 -26.07
N ARG A 9 -1.83 23.03 -25.82
CA ARG A 9 -1.96 22.42 -24.45
C ARG A 9 -2.08 20.89 -24.41
N GLU A 10 -1.94 20.18 -25.52
CA GLU A 10 -2.15 18.72 -25.53
C GLU A 10 -0.87 17.86 -25.70
N THR A 11 0.31 18.47 -25.83
CA THR A 11 1.57 17.73 -26.05
C THR A 11 2.44 17.59 -24.79
N SER A 12 2.04 18.16 -23.64
CA SER A 12 2.88 18.17 -22.43
C SER A 12 2.92 16.84 -21.67
N SER A 13 1.83 16.07 -21.65
CA SER A 13 1.74 14.86 -20.80
C SER A 13 2.58 13.68 -21.31
N GLU A 14 2.68 13.51 -22.62
CA GLU A 14 3.49 12.42 -23.22
C GLU A 14 4.98 12.73 -23.17
N ALA A 15 5.33 14.02 -23.37
CA ALA A 15 6.70 14.51 -23.20
C ALA A 15 7.14 14.45 -21.72
N ASP A 16 6.24 14.74 -20.78
CA ASP A 16 6.52 14.66 -19.35
C ASP A 16 6.69 13.21 -18.85
N LEU A 17 5.95 12.25 -19.43
CA LEU A 17 6.16 10.83 -19.16
C LEU A 17 7.49 10.32 -19.77
N LEU A 18 7.92 10.88 -20.88
CA LEU A 18 9.22 10.60 -21.48
C LEU A 18 10.37 11.27 -20.71
N ALA A 19 10.11 12.43 -20.09
CA ALA A 19 11.08 13.16 -19.26
C ALA A 19 11.31 12.54 -17.87
N MET A 20 10.54 11.49 -17.49
CA MET A 20 10.81 10.73 -16.25
C MET A 20 12.25 10.18 -16.17
N ASP A 21 12.90 10.00 -17.31
CA ASP A 21 14.26 9.44 -17.38
C ASP A 21 15.37 10.50 -17.16
N SER A 22 15.10 11.77 -17.43
CA SER A 22 16.11 12.83 -17.42
C SER A 22 16.18 13.67 -16.14
N SER A 23 15.16 13.61 -15.27
CA SER A 23 15.11 14.43 -14.05
C SER A 23 15.54 13.71 -12.77
N MET A 24 16.04 12.46 -12.88
CA MET A 24 16.38 11.59 -11.78
C MET A 24 17.89 11.49 -11.49
N ASP A 25 18.67 12.49 -11.83
CA ASP A 25 20.12 12.58 -11.54
C ASP A 25 20.47 12.54 -10.04
N GLY A 26 19.47 12.52 -9.16
CA GLY A 26 19.65 12.40 -7.70
C GLY A 26 19.51 10.99 -7.12
N LEU A 27 19.07 9.98 -7.88
CA LEU A 27 18.88 8.61 -7.40
C LEU A 27 20.11 7.75 -7.70
N GLN A 28 21.00 7.65 -6.73
CA GLN A 28 22.30 6.97 -6.76
C GLN A 28 22.26 5.45 -7.04
N HIS A 29 21.18 4.86 -7.59
CA HIS A 29 21.05 3.40 -7.72
C HIS A 29 20.39 2.92 -9.02
N GLN A 30 20.28 3.73 -10.05
CA GLN A 30 19.96 3.18 -11.37
C GLN A 30 21.25 2.59 -12.00
N PRO A 31 21.16 1.43 -12.67
CA PRO A 31 22.29 0.92 -13.43
C PRO A 31 22.68 1.94 -14.51
N THR A 32 23.97 2.03 -14.81
CA THR A 32 24.54 2.93 -15.83
C THR A 32 23.97 2.71 -17.24
N ARG A 33 23.13 1.70 -17.41
CA ARG A 33 22.39 1.35 -18.61
C ARG A 33 20.91 1.16 -18.28
N PRO A 34 19.99 1.81 -19.00
CA PRO A 34 18.56 1.63 -18.79
C PRO A 34 18.14 0.19 -19.09
N TRP A 35 17.24 -0.36 -18.26
CA TRP A 35 16.64 -1.66 -18.50
C TRP A 35 15.76 -1.66 -19.74
N SER A 36 15.69 -2.80 -20.42
CA SER A 36 14.78 -3.04 -21.54
C SER A 36 14.02 -4.36 -21.37
N LEU A 37 12.87 -4.51 -22.01
CA LEU A 37 12.06 -5.71 -21.92
C LEU A 37 12.82 -6.97 -22.43
N SER A 38 13.74 -6.80 -23.37
CA SER A 38 14.56 -7.89 -23.91
C SER A 38 15.47 -8.55 -22.86
N GLU A 39 15.73 -7.88 -21.74
CA GLU A 39 16.57 -8.39 -20.65
C GLU A 39 15.81 -9.29 -19.67
N PHE A 40 14.50 -9.51 -19.91
CA PHE A 40 13.65 -10.34 -19.07
C PHE A 40 13.14 -11.57 -19.82
N GLU A 41 13.07 -12.69 -19.12
CA GLU A 41 12.24 -13.84 -19.45
C GLU A 41 10.88 -13.63 -18.78
N ILE A 42 9.84 -13.44 -19.60
CA ILE A 42 8.48 -13.21 -19.10
C ILE A 42 7.80 -14.56 -18.88
N GLY A 43 7.36 -14.78 -17.64
CA GLY A 43 6.64 -15.97 -17.23
C GLY A 43 5.12 -15.76 -17.21
N ARG A 44 4.43 -16.52 -16.35
CA ARG A 44 2.97 -16.49 -16.25
C ARG A 44 2.46 -15.14 -15.72
N PRO A 45 1.22 -14.75 -16.10
CA PRO A 45 0.57 -13.60 -15.47
C PRO A 45 0.32 -13.88 -13.97
N LEU A 46 0.54 -12.86 -13.13
CA LEU A 46 0.28 -12.88 -11.69
C LEU A 46 -1.07 -12.24 -11.35
N GLY A 47 -1.44 -11.18 -12.11
CA GLY A 47 -2.69 -10.45 -11.91
C GLY A 47 -2.96 -9.43 -13.00
N LYS A 48 -4.18 -8.87 -12.97
CA LYS A 48 -4.61 -7.76 -13.81
C LYS A 48 -4.88 -6.56 -12.88
N GLY A 49 -4.14 -5.48 -13.07
CA GLY A 49 -4.41 -4.19 -12.42
C GLY A 49 -5.37 -3.32 -13.23
N LYS A 50 -5.73 -2.16 -12.69
CA LYS A 50 -6.66 -1.22 -13.32
C LYS A 50 -6.15 -0.73 -14.69
N PHE A 51 -4.85 -0.45 -14.81
CA PHE A 51 -4.21 0.15 -15.99
C PHE A 51 -3.17 -0.76 -16.67
N GLY A 52 -3.23 -2.09 -16.42
CA GLY A 52 -2.25 -2.99 -16.98
C GLY A 52 -2.25 -4.39 -16.38
N ARG A 53 -1.13 -5.09 -16.50
CA ARG A 53 -0.97 -6.47 -16.04
C ARG A 53 0.34 -6.66 -15.31
N VAL A 54 0.36 -7.60 -14.37
CA VAL A 54 1.56 -8.01 -13.65
C VAL A 54 1.97 -9.41 -14.10
N TYR A 55 3.25 -9.59 -14.42
CA TYR A 55 3.82 -10.86 -14.85
C TYR A 55 4.92 -11.30 -13.91
N LEU A 56 5.05 -12.60 -13.70
CA LEU A 56 6.28 -13.16 -13.19
C LEU A 56 7.37 -12.96 -14.24
N ALA A 57 8.53 -12.47 -13.86
CA ALA A 57 9.64 -12.30 -14.79
C ALA A 57 10.95 -12.67 -14.11
N ARG A 58 11.95 -13.04 -14.92
CA ARG A 58 13.31 -13.29 -14.48
C ARG A 58 14.28 -12.50 -15.36
N THR A 59 15.29 -11.87 -14.76
CA THR A 59 16.36 -11.23 -15.53
C THR A 59 17.20 -12.30 -16.23
N LYS A 60 17.50 -12.11 -17.53
CA LYS A 60 18.23 -13.10 -18.36
C LYS A 60 19.70 -13.25 -17.98
N THR A 61 20.32 -12.16 -17.56
CA THR A 61 21.74 -12.17 -17.20
C THR A 61 21.97 -11.26 -16.02
N VAL A 62 22.61 -11.77 -14.99
CA VAL A 62 23.24 -10.91 -13.99
C VAL A 62 24.73 -11.07 -14.17
N THR A 63 25.36 -10.09 -14.74
CA THR A 63 26.82 -9.89 -14.70
C THR A 63 27.24 -9.53 -13.28
N SER A 64 26.90 -10.37 -12.32
CA SER A 64 27.35 -10.25 -10.94
C SER A 64 28.00 -11.55 -10.55
N ALA A 65 29.31 -11.51 -10.41
CA ALA A 65 30.15 -12.60 -9.93
C ALA A 65 29.73 -13.17 -8.54
N ARG A 66 28.74 -12.57 -7.88
CA ARG A 66 28.27 -12.98 -6.55
C ARG A 66 27.08 -13.93 -6.55
N LEU A 67 26.36 -14.13 -7.66
CA LEU A 67 25.07 -14.86 -7.67
C LEU A 67 25.00 -16.03 -8.67
N GLY A 68 26.12 -16.40 -9.30
CA GLY A 68 26.10 -17.41 -10.35
C GLY A 68 25.25 -16.96 -11.56
N ASN A 69 25.08 -17.86 -12.54
CA ASN A 69 24.33 -17.57 -13.78
C ASN A 69 22.79 -17.56 -13.61
N GLN A 70 22.25 -17.36 -12.41
CA GLN A 70 20.82 -17.33 -12.16
C GLN A 70 20.31 -15.89 -12.07
N GLY A 71 19.38 -15.52 -12.96
CA GLY A 71 18.72 -14.21 -12.93
C GLY A 71 17.78 -14.03 -11.75
N TYR A 72 17.49 -12.78 -11.39
CA TYR A 72 16.55 -12.41 -10.33
C TYR A 72 15.11 -12.62 -10.77
N VAL A 73 14.30 -13.20 -9.88
CA VAL A 73 12.84 -13.29 -10.05
C VAL A 73 12.20 -12.02 -9.51
N VAL A 74 11.36 -11.40 -10.35
CA VAL A 74 10.64 -10.16 -10.05
C VAL A 74 9.18 -10.26 -10.47
N ALA A 75 8.33 -9.41 -9.92
CA ALA A 75 7.02 -9.12 -10.48
C ALA A 75 7.14 -7.88 -11.38
N LEU A 76 6.87 -8.05 -12.68
CA LEU A 76 6.93 -6.98 -13.66
C LEU A 76 5.52 -6.43 -13.90
N LYS A 77 5.21 -5.26 -13.32
CA LYS A 77 3.94 -4.54 -13.51
C LYS A 77 4.06 -3.71 -14.77
N CYS A 78 3.28 -4.06 -15.80
CA CYS A 78 3.23 -3.39 -17.10
C CYS A 78 1.99 -2.50 -17.14
N VAL A 79 2.16 -1.21 -17.38
CA VAL A 79 1.09 -0.20 -17.44
C VAL A 79 1.11 0.47 -18.82
N TYR A 80 -0.05 0.65 -19.43
CA TYR A 80 -0.17 1.27 -20.76
C TYR A 80 -0.26 2.79 -20.65
N LYS A 81 0.63 3.52 -21.31
CA LYS A 81 0.67 4.99 -21.32
C LYS A 81 -0.64 5.60 -21.79
N LYS A 82 -1.25 5.01 -22.82
CA LYS A 82 -2.56 5.45 -23.35
C LYS A 82 -3.65 5.43 -22.27
N GLU A 83 -3.74 4.36 -21.49
CA GLU A 83 -4.74 4.24 -20.40
C GLU A 83 -4.49 5.27 -19.29
N LEU A 84 -3.23 5.60 -18.99
CA LEU A 84 -2.88 6.62 -17.99
C LEU A 84 -3.36 8.01 -18.41
N VAL A 85 -3.10 8.38 -19.66
CA VAL A 85 -3.51 9.69 -20.22
C VAL A 85 -5.03 9.80 -20.31
N GLU A 86 -5.70 8.79 -20.84
CA GLU A 86 -7.16 8.74 -20.95
C GLU A 86 -7.86 8.86 -19.59
N ASN A 87 -7.29 8.25 -18.55
CA ASN A 87 -7.82 8.32 -17.19
C ASN A 87 -7.26 9.48 -16.34
N ARG A 88 -6.34 10.29 -16.88
CA ARG A 88 -5.70 11.43 -16.19
C ARG A 88 -5.00 11.04 -14.87
N VAL A 89 -4.31 9.89 -14.87
CA VAL A 89 -3.63 9.33 -13.68
C VAL A 89 -2.11 9.22 -13.84
N ASP A 90 -1.55 9.83 -14.87
CA ASP A 90 -0.11 9.88 -15.14
C ASP A 90 0.69 10.49 -13.99
N LEU A 91 0.25 11.62 -13.43
CA LEU A 91 0.87 12.24 -12.24
C LEU A 91 0.75 11.38 -11.00
N GLN A 92 -0.33 10.59 -10.87
CA GLN A 92 -0.51 9.66 -9.76
C GLN A 92 0.49 8.52 -9.84
N LEU A 93 0.67 7.91 -11.03
CA LEU A 93 1.67 6.86 -11.23
C LEU A 93 3.09 7.37 -10.97
N ARG A 94 3.41 8.60 -11.41
CA ARG A 94 4.71 9.21 -11.14
C ARG A 94 4.98 9.28 -9.63
N ARG A 95 4.02 9.76 -8.85
CA ARG A 95 4.12 9.80 -7.38
C ARG A 95 4.27 8.41 -6.76
N GLU A 96 3.51 7.42 -7.25
CA GLU A 96 3.63 6.03 -6.81
C GLU A 96 5.08 5.53 -6.97
N ILE A 97 5.68 5.75 -8.14
CA ILE A 97 7.06 5.37 -8.43
C ILE A 97 8.05 6.14 -7.53
N GLU A 98 7.93 7.46 -7.45
CA GLU A 98 8.81 8.31 -6.63
C GLU A 98 8.79 7.90 -5.15
N ILE A 99 7.62 7.65 -4.59
CA ILE A 99 7.46 7.20 -3.20
C ILE A 99 8.06 5.81 -3.03
N GLN A 100 7.60 4.82 -3.82
CA GLN A 100 7.95 3.42 -3.60
C GLN A 100 9.43 3.12 -3.88
N MET A 101 10.06 3.80 -4.83
CA MET A 101 11.50 3.69 -5.11
C MET A 101 12.37 4.00 -3.90
N ASN A 102 11.93 4.90 -3.03
CA ASN A 102 12.68 5.36 -1.85
C ASN A 102 12.38 4.56 -0.57
N LEU A 103 11.48 3.58 -0.64
CA LEU A 103 11.09 2.79 0.54
C LEU A 103 11.91 1.50 0.65
N ARG A 104 12.37 1.20 1.86
CA ARG A 104 13.17 0.01 2.20
C ARG A 104 12.76 -0.53 3.57
N HIS A 105 11.83 -1.49 3.57
CA HIS A 105 11.35 -2.13 4.78
C HIS A 105 10.93 -3.59 4.50
N PRO A 106 11.15 -4.55 5.41
CA PRO A 106 10.81 -5.96 5.18
C PRO A 106 9.32 -6.21 4.90
N ASN A 107 8.43 -5.35 5.42
CA ASN A 107 6.98 -5.46 5.23
C ASN A 107 6.40 -4.40 4.27
N VAL A 108 7.22 -3.78 3.44
CA VAL A 108 6.82 -2.93 2.31
C VAL A 108 7.30 -3.58 1.02
N LEU A 109 6.43 -3.71 0.03
CA LEU A 109 6.79 -4.28 -1.27
C LEU A 109 7.84 -3.42 -1.95
N ARG A 110 9.01 -3.98 -2.17
CA ARG A 110 10.14 -3.24 -2.75
C ARG A 110 9.93 -2.99 -4.23
N MET A 111 10.21 -1.78 -4.68
CA MET A 111 10.44 -1.46 -6.08
C MET A 111 11.95 -1.42 -6.33
N PHE A 112 12.42 -2.21 -7.31
CA PHE A 112 13.83 -2.29 -7.68
C PHE A 112 14.21 -1.24 -8.72
N GLY A 113 13.25 -0.83 -9.54
CA GLY A 113 13.42 0.14 -10.60
C GLY A 113 12.22 0.15 -11.55
N TYR A 114 12.30 0.99 -12.56
CA TYR A 114 11.33 1.03 -13.64
C TYR A 114 12.04 1.36 -14.96
N PHE A 115 11.39 1.05 -16.07
CA PHE A 115 11.80 1.43 -17.42
C PHE A 115 10.55 1.55 -18.29
N HIS A 116 10.69 2.09 -19.50
CA HIS A 116 9.57 2.25 -20.41
C HIS A 116 9.96 1.96 -21.87
N ASP A 117 8.98 1.64 -22.67
CA ASP A 117 9.05 1.66 -24.13
C ASP A 117 8.12 2.76 -24.68
N GLN A 118 7.87 2.75 -25.99
CA GLN A 118 7.04 3.74 -26.66
C GLN A 118 5.60 3.79 -26.09
N GLY A 119 5.00 2.65 -25.71
CA GLY A 119 3.60 2.57 -25.30
C GLY A 119 3.36 2.16 -23.85
N ARG A 120 4.41 1.75 -23.10
CA ARG A 120 4.25 1.11 -21.80
C ARG A 120 5.29 1.59 -20.80
N ILE A 121 4.93 1.52 -19.52
CA ILE A 121 5.84 1.68 -18.37
C ILE A 121 5.89 0.32 -17.66
N PHE A 122 7.09 -0.08 -17.25
CA PHE A 122 7.36 -1.34 -16.54
C PHE A 122 7.96 -1.04 -15.19
N MET A 123 7.32 -1.50 -14.11
CA MET A 123 7.84 -1.42 -12.75
C MET A 123 8.34 -2.79 -12.31
N MET A 124 9.59 -2.86 -11.88
CA MET A 124 10.22 -4.06 -11.35
C MET A 124 9.97 -4.13 -9.84
N LEU A 125 9.08 -5.00 -9.43
CA LEU A 125 8.66 -5.15 -8.04
C LEU A 125 9.18 -6.45 -7.44
N GLU A 126 9.28 -6.49 -6.12
CA GLU A 126 9.51 -7.72 -5.36
C GLU A 126 8.41 -8.75 -5.66
N PHE A 127 8.81 -10.01 -5.82
CA PHE A 127 7.87 -11.11 -6.03
C PHE A 127 7.38 -11.67 -4.69
N ALA A 128 6.10 -11.43 -4.37
CA ALA A 128 5.42 -11.99 -3.22
C ALA A 128 4.78 -13.34 -3.56
N GLY A 129 5.46 -14.43 -3.27
CA GLY A 129 5.16 -15.76 -3.83
C GLY A 129 3.85 -16.38 -3.40
N ARG A 130 3.24 -15.96 -2.26
CA ARG A 130 1.93 -16.44 -1.80
C ARG A 130 0.76 -15.59 -2.30
N GLY A 131 1.04 -14.44 -2.94
CA GLY A 131 0.05 -13.57 -3.58
C GLY A 131 -0.71 -12.67 -2.62
N GLU A 132 -1.92 -12.25 -3.00
CA GLU A 132 -2.76 -11.31 -2.28
C GLU A 132 -3.34 -11.92 -0.99
N LEU A 133 -3.27 -11.18 0.11
CA LEU A 133 -3.81 -11.61 1.41
C LEU A 133 -5.34 -11.80 1.34
N PHE A 134 -6.03 -10.95 0.57
CA PHE A 134 -7.45 -11.11 0.29
C PHE A 134 -7.79 -12.51 -0.27
N LYS A 135 -7.00 -13.00 -1.23
CA LYS A 135 -7.20 -14.34 -1.82
C LYS A 135 -6.88 -15.46 -0.84
N ILE A 136 -6.02 -15.23 0.12
CA ILE A 136 -5.73 -16.19 1.20
C ILE A 136 -6.92 -16.22 2.15
N LEU A 137 -7.35 -15.03 2.64
CA LEU A 137 -8.47 -14.88 3.57
C LEU A 137 -9.76 -15.48 2.99
N SER A 138 -10.08 -15.17 1.72
CA SER A 138 -11.32 -15.65 1.06
C SER A 138 -11.42 -17.17 0.90
N LYS A 139 -10.30 -17.90 1.02
CA LYS A 139 -10.25 -19.37 0.92
C LYS A 139 -10.34 -20.07 2.28
N LEU A 140 -10.22 -19.32 3.36
CA LEU A 140 -10.34 -19.88 4.71
C LEU A 140 -11.80 -20.22 5.02
N PRO A 141 -12.05 -21.25 5.87
CA PRO A 141 -13.35 -21.44 6.48
C PRO A 141 -13.77 -20.15 7.18
N ASP A 142 -15.03 -19.72 7.01
CA ASP A 142 -15.57 -18.48 7.57
C ASP A 142 -14.84 -17.19 7.18
N ARG A 143 -13.92 -17.24 6.20
CA ARG A 143 -13.13 -16.11 5.69
C ARG A 143 -12.39 -15.32 6.77
N ARG A 144 -11.93 -15.96 7.82
CA ARG A 144 -11.25 -15.29 8.94
C ARG A 144 -9.98 -16.03 9.37
N PHE A 145 -9.06 -15.29 9.99
CA PHE A 145 -7.89 -15.85 10.65
C PHE A 145 -8.17 -16.14 12.12
N ASP A 146 -7.40 -17.05 12.71
CA ASP A 146 -7.27 -17.13 14.16
C ASP A 146 -6.55 -15.90 14.72
N GLU A 147 -6.74 -15.59 16.01
CA GLU A 147 -6.15 -14.40 16.64
C GLU A 147 -4.63 -14.38 16.57
N SER A 148 -3.97 -15.53 16.64
CA SER A 148 -2.50 -15.60 16.55
C SER A 148 -1.99 -15.19 15.18
N THR A 149 -2.63 -15.66 14.11
CA THR A 149 -2.29 -15.31 12.73
C THR A 149 -2.60 -13.85 12.45
N ALA A 150 -3.79 -13.38 12.84
CA ALA A 150 -4.22 -11.99 12.69
C ALA A 150 -3.26 -11.03 13.42
N ALA A 151 -2.91 -11.30 14.67
CA ALA A 151 -2.00 -10.47 15.47
C ALA A 151 -0.60 -10.36 14.84
N LYS A 152 -0.06 -11.45 14.31
CA LYS A 152 1.23 -11.45 13.61
C LYS A 152 1.22 -10.58 12.35
N TYR A 153 0.13 -10.63 11.58
CA TYR A 153 -0.02 -9.78 10.39
C TYR A 153 -0.19 -8.32 10.78
N ILE A 154 -1.05 -8.02 11.76
CA ILE A 154 -1.25 -6.65 12.25
C ILE A 154 0.04 -6.06 12.82
N ALA A 155 0.83 -6.83 13.55
CA ALA A 155 2.13 -6.39 14.05
C ALA A 155 3.10 -6.03 12.91
N GLN A 156 3.14 -6.80 11.84
CA GLN A 156 3.98 -6.52 10.68
C GLN A 156 3.52 -5.27 9.91
N ILE A 157 2.19 -5.10 9.78
CA ILE A 157 1.59 -3.91 9.14
C ILE A 157 1.86 -2.67 9.99
N ALA A 158 1.71 -2.75 11.31
CA ALA A 158 2.01 -1.65 12.23
C ALA A 158 3.49 -1.21 12.15
N ASP A 159 4.44 -2.15 12.08
CA ASP A 159 5.87 -1.87 11.90
C ASP A 159 6.13 -1.16 10.55
N ALA A 160 5.50 -1.65 9.46
CA ALA A 160 5.61 -1.02 8.15
C ALA A 160 5.00 0.40 8.12
N LEU A 161 3.82 0.59 8.72
CA LEU A 161 3.18 1.92 8.79
C LEU A 161 4.01 2.88 9.65
N GLN A 162 4.60 2.43 10.75
CA GLN A 162 5.50 3.26 11.55
C GLN A 162 6.70 3.72 10.73
N TYR A 163 7.29 2.82 9.91
CA TYR A 163 8.34 3.19 8.97
C TYR A 163 7.86 4.20 7.92
N LEU A 164 6.70 3.98 7.29
CA LEU A 164 6.14 4.91 6.30
C LEU A 164 5.91 6.29 6.91
N HIS A 165 5.29 6.37 8.08
CA HIS A 165 5.01 7.62 8.76
C HIS A 165 6.30 8.35 9.18
N SER A 166 7.37 7.64 9.58
CA SER A 166 8.69 8.23 9.84
C SER A 166 9.35 8.85 8.59
N LYS A 167 8.87 8.46 7.39
CA LYS A 167 9.25 9.03 6.09
C LYS A 167 8.22 10.03 5.56
N HIS A 168 7.28 10.47 6.41
CA HIS A 168 6.17 11.35 6.04
C HIS A 168 5.28 10.80 4.91
N VAL A 169 5.23 9.49 4.74
CA VAL A 169 4.37 8.81 3.76
C VAL A 169 3.12 8.28 4.46
N ILE A 170 1.96 8.70 3.98
CA ILE A 170 0.65 8.21 4.41
C ILE A 170 0.14 7.31 3.28
N HIS A 171 -0.25 6.07 3.58
CA HIS A 171 -0.66 5.08 2.57
C HIS A 171 -2.07 5.34 2.04
N ARG A 172 -3.06 5.54 2.93
CA ARG A 172 -4.47 5.89 2.67
C ARG A 172 -5.35 4.83 2.01
N ASP A 173 -4.84 3.65 1.71
CA ASP A 173 -5.61 2.54 1.12
C ASP A 173 -5.14 1.17 1.68
N ILE A 174 -5.01 1.08 3.00
CA ILE A 174 -4.70 -0.18 3.70
C ILE A 174 -5.95 -1.06 3.71
N LYS A 175 -5.86 -2.24 3.04
CA LYS A 175 -6.92 -3.24 2.94
C LYS A 175 -6.34 -4.57 2.47
N PRO A 176 -7.03 -5.72 2.60
CA PRO A 176 -6.50 -7.04 2.26
C PRO A 176 -6.02 -7.17 0.81
N GLU A 177 -6.63 -6.45 -0.15
CA GLU A 177 -6.26 -6.46 -1.57
C GLU A 177 -4.88 -5.85 -1.82
N ASN A 178 -4.49 -4.86 -1.02
CA ASN A 178 -3.22 -4.14 -1.12
C ASN A 178 -2.13 -4.75 -0.23
N LEU A 179 -2.41 -5.90 0.37
CA LEU A 179 -1.46 -6.66 1.17
C LEU A 179 -1.08 -7.94 0.43
N LEU A 180 0.21 -8.12 0.19
CA LEU A 180 0.75 -9.33 -0.40
C LEU A 180 1.45 -10.16 0.66
N VAL A 181 1.60 -11.47 0.41
CA VAL A 181 2.29 -12.39 1.30
C VAL A 181 3.51 -12.96 0.59
N GLY A 182 4.68 -12.78 1.17
CA GLY A 182 5.93 -13.30 0.68
C GLY A 182 6.06 -14.81 0.87
N ILE A 183 7.11 -15.39 0.32
CA ILE A 183 7.35 -16.85 0.35
C ILE A 183 7.43 -17.37 1.78
N ARG A 184 8.02 -16.62 2.70
CA ARG A 184 8.18 -16.99 4.11
C ARG A 184 6.95 -16.71 4.97
N GLY A 185 5.87 -16.17 4.38
CA GLY A 185 4.64 -15.80 5.08
C GLY A 185 4.63 -14.38 5.65
N GLU A 186 5.64 -13.58 5.34
CA GLU A 186 5.68 -12.17 5.71
C GLU A 186 4.70 -11.33 4.88
N VAL A 187 4.02 -10.37 5.54
CA VAL A 187 3.15 -9.41 4.85
C VAL A 187 3.99 -8.31 4.19
N LYS A 188 3.54 -7.86 3.03
CA LYS A 188 4.10 -6.74 2.26
C LYS A 188 3.00 -5.75 1.92
N ILE A 189 3.09 -4.51 2.42
CA ILE A 189 2.21 -3.42 1.97
C ILE A 189 2.57 -3.08 0.53
N ALA A 190 1.58 -3.06 -0.35
CA ALA A 190 1.69 -2.81 -1.78
C ALA A 190 0.67 -1.75 -2.22
N ASP A 191 0.75 -1.31 -3.47
CA ASP A 191 -0.12 -0.32 -4.10
C ASP A 191 -0.08 1.07 -3.43
N PHE A 192 0.89 1.87 -3.84
CA PHE A 192 1.11 3.24 -3.36
C PHE A 192 0.36 4.29 -4.21
N GLY A 193 -0.58 3.85 -5.06
CA GLY A 193 -1.33 4.72 -5.98
C GLY A 193 -2.13 5.83 -5.28
N TRP A 194 -2.55 5.65 -4.03
CA TRP A 194 -3.20 6.67 -3.21
C TRP A 194 -2.28 7.32 -2.17
N SER A 195 -1.05 6.88 -2.08
CA SER A 195 -0.10 7.38 -1.09
C SER A 195 0.33 8.82 -1.36
N VAL A 196 0.70 9.52 -0.30
CA VAL A 196 1.17 10.90 -0.36
C VAL A 196 2.37 11.11 0.55
N HIS A 197 3.32 11.89 0.09
CA HIS A 197 4.35 12.46 0.94
C HIS A 197 3.82 13.78 1.50
N ALA A 198 3.54 13.85 2.80
CA ALA A 198 2.83 14.95 3.43
C ALA A 198 3.54 15.44 4.70
N PRO A 199 4.65 16.18 4.59
CA PRO A 199 5.33 16.74 5.76
C PRO A 199 4.44 17.67 6.60
N GLY A 200 3.39 18.27 6.01
CA GLY A 200 2.46 19.17 6.69
C GLY A 200 1.14 18.55 7.15
N ASN A 201 0.98 17.25 7.11
CA ASN A 201 -0.13 16.44 7.69
C ASN A 201 -1.58 16.88 7.43
N ARG A 202 -1.92 17.63 6.36
CA ARG A 202 -3.31 18.02 6.07
C ARG A 202 -3.67 17.83 4.60
N ARG A 203 -4.70 17.03 4.32
CA ARG A 203 -5.29 16.78 3.00
C ARG A 203 -6.82 16.72 3.12
N ALA A 204 -7.54 16.96 2.01
CA ALA A 204 -9.00 16.90 1.97
C ALA A 204 -9.51 16.05 0.78
N THR A 205 -8.67 15.17 0.23
CA THR A 205 -9.04 14.36 -0.93
C THR A 205 -9.69 13.07 -0.48
N LEU A 206 -10.94 12.81 -0.87
CA LEU A 206 -11.60 11.54 -0.66
C LEU A 206 -10.95 10.47 -1.58
N CYS A 207 -10.42 9.41 -0.97
CA CYS A 207 -9.77 8.30 -1.66
C CYS A 207 -9.81 7.05 -0.79
N GLY A 208 -9.61 5.88 -1.39
CA GLY A 208 -9.64 4.58 -0.70
C GLY A 208 -10.94 3.79 -0.94
N THR A 209 -11.04 2.66 -0.27
CA THR A 209 -12.19 1.74 -0.33
C THR A 209 -13.20 2.14 0.73
N LEU A 210 -14.48 2.18 0.38
CA LEU A 210 -15.58 2.69 1.20
C LEU A 210 -15.53 2.19 2.66
N ASP A 211 -15.46 0.88 2.86
CA ASP A 211 -15.56 0.26 4.18
C ASP A 211 -14.37 0.56 5.10
N TYR A 212 -13.27 1.08 4.52
CA TYR A 212 -12.03 1.43 5.20
C TYR A 212 -11.86 2.94 5.45
N LEU A 213 -12.80 3.77 4.96
CA LEU A 213 -12.74 5.23 5.14
C LEU A 213 -12.99 5.62 6.60
N PRO A 214 -12.16 6.50 7.17
CA PRO A 214 -12.39 7.03 8.51
C PRO A 214 -13.45 8.17 8.50
N PRO A 215 -14.05 8.49 9.67
CA PRO A 215 -15.07 9.55 9.78
C PRO A 215 -14.66 10.89 9.17
N GLU A 216 -13.43 11.33 9.40
CA GLU A 216 -12.92 12.60 8.88
C GLU A 216 -12.86 12.64 7.34
N MET A 217 -12.62 11.50 6.67
CA MET A 217 -12.65 11.44 5.21
C MET A 217 -14.08 11.41 4.67
N VAL A 218 -14.98 10.68 5.32
CA VAL A 218 -16.41 10.63 4.98
C VAL A 218 -17.05 12.00 5.12
N GLU A 219 -16.65 12.79 6.12
CA GLU A 219 -17.14 14.13 6.39
C GLU A 219 -16.39 15.23 5.60
N GLY A 220 -15.43 14.86 4.74
CA GLY A 220 -14.66 15.83 3.94
C GLY A 220 -13.71 16.72 4.75
N LYS A 221 -13.34 16.31 5.96
CA LYS A 221 -12.42 17.05 6.84
C LYS A 221 -10.96 16.84 6.42
N PRO A 222 -10.04 17.77 6.78
CA PRO A 222 -8.62 17.57 6.63
C PRO A 222 -8.14 16.37 7.42
N HIS A 223 -7.29 15.53 6.81
CA HIS A 223 -6.81 14.29 7.39
C HIS A 223 -5.29 14.11 7.24
N GLY A 224 -4.71 13.27 8.09
CA GLY A 224 -3.29 12.95 8.15
C GLY A 224 -3.04 11.46 8.33
N GLY A 225 -1.89 11.06 8.92
CA GLY A 225 -1.50 9.67 9.11
C GLY A 225 -2.48 8.82 9.94
N ALA A 226 -3.32 9.44 10.76
CA ALA A 226 -4.32 8.73 11.56
C ALA A 226 -5.38 7.97 10.72
N VAL A 227 -5.49 8.24 9.41
CA VAL A 227 -6.34 7.45 8.50
C VAL A 227 -5.84 6.00 8.37
N ASP A 228 -4.51 5.80 8.38
CA ASP A 228 -3.92 4.46 8.33
C ASP A 228 -4.15 3.68 9.65
N LEU A 229 -4.23 4.38 10.79
CA LEU A 229 -4.59 3.77 12.08
C LEU A 229 -6.04 3.26 12.08
N TRP A 230 -6.96 4.05 11.55
CA TRP A 230 -8.35 3.64 11.38
C TRP A 230 -8.46 2.42 10.46
N ALA A 231 -7.83 2.49 9.28
CA ALA A 231 -7.84 1.39 8.31
C ALA A 231 -7.25 0.10 8.92
N MET A 232 -6.20 0.20 9.76
CA MET A 232 -5.67 -0.94 10.49
C MET A 232 -6.65 -1.49 11.54
N GLY A 233 -7.48 -0.65 12.17
CA GLY A 233 -8.55 -1.06 13.06
C GLY A 233 -9.64 -1.85 12.31
N VAL A 234 -10.09 -1.36 11.16
CA VAL A 234 -11.02 -2.06 10.26
C VAL A 234 -10.45 -3.40 9.82
N LEU A 235 -9.18 -3.41 9.39
CA LEU A 235 -8.47 -4.61 8.97
C LEU A 235 -8.36 -5.65 10.10
N THR A 236 -8.08 -5.22 11.34
CA THR A 236 -8.02 -6.12 12.51
C THR A 236 -9.35 -6.78 12.74
N TYR A 237 -10.43 -6.01 12.66
CA TYR A 237 -11.79 -6.54 12.81
C TYR A 237 -12.11 -7.54 11.68
N GLU A 238 -11.85 -7.17 10.40
CA GLU A 238 -12.14 -8.04 9.26
C GLU A 238 -11.33 -9.34 9.29
N PHE A 239 -10.08 -9.31 9.74
CA PHE A 239 -9.28 -10.53 9.88
C PHE A 239 -9.89 -11.53 10.87
N LEU A 240 -10.58 -11.05 11.90
CA LEU A 240 -11.19 -11.85 12.96
C LEU A 240 -12.66 -12.19 12.68
N GLU A 241 -13.37 -11.35 11.92
CA GLU A 241 -14.80 -11.51 11.64
C GLU A 241 -15.07 -12.11 10.26
N GLY A 242 -14.24 -11.77 9.26
CA GLY A 242 -14.42 -12.13 7.85
C GLY A 242 -15.15 -11.08 7.03
N VAL A 243 -15.65 -10.01 7.68
CA VAL A 243 -16.31 -8.84 7.04
C VAL A 243 -15.91 -7.57 7.77
N PRO A 244 -15.90 -6.40 7.09
CA PRO A 244 -15.61 -5.10 7.71
C PRO A 244 -16.67 -4.71 8.76
N PRO A 245 -16.31 -3.91 9.81
CA PRO A 245 -17.20 -3.58 10.92
C PRO A 245 -18.41 -2.72 10.56
N PHE A 246 -18.29 -1.92 9.50
CA PHE A 246 -19.29 -0.92 9.09
C PHE A 246 -19.99 -1.27 7.78
N GLU A 247 -19.65 -2.42 7.17
CA GLU A 247 -20.28 -2.89 5.93
C GLU A 247 -21.80 -2.95 6.09
N GLU A 248 -22.52 -2.45 5.05
CA GLU A 248 -23.98 -2.44 5.05
C GLU A 248 -24.50 -2.78 3.66
N LEU A 249 -25.27 -3.87 3.59
CA LEU A 249 -25.82 -4.38 2.34
C LEU A 249 -26.89 -3.48 1.72
N SER A 250 -27.48 -2.57 2.52
CA SER A 250 -28.49 -1.59 2.06
C SER A 250 -27.89 -0.44 1.23
N GLY A 251 -26.57 -0.35 1.15
CA GLY A 251 -25.86 0.56 0.26
C GLY A 251 -24.92 1.57 0.93
N ALA A 252 -24.07 2.19 0.12
CA ALA A 252 -23.00 3.08 0.56
C ALA A 252 -23.41 4.18 1.53
N SER A 253 -24.61 4.75 1.37
CA SER A 253 -25.12 5.82 2.25
C SER A 253 -25.27 5.37 3.71
N MET A 254 -25.65 4.12 3.92
CA MET A 254 -25.77 3.56 5.28
C MET A 254 -24.42 3.24 5.87
N THR A 255 -23.49 2.68 5.07
CA THR A 255 -22.08 2.50 5.46
C THR A 255 -21.46 3.82 5.93
N TYR A 256 -21.64 4.92 5.16
CA TYR A 256 -21.18 6.26 5.58
C TYR A 256 -21.76 6.71 6.92
N LYS A 257 -23.06 6.49 7.15
CA LYS A 257 -23.71 6.86 8.44
C LYS A 257 -23.12 6.06 9.60
N ARG A 258 -22.91 4.75 9.42
CA ARG A 258 -22.30 3.89 10.44
C ARG A 258 -20.88 4.30 10.76
N ILE A 259 -20.05 4.60 9.73
CA ILE A 259 -18.69 5.11 9.90
C ILE A 259 -18.71 6.43 10.68
N ALA A 260 -19.52 7.41 10.26
CA ALA A 260 -19.60 8.73 10.90
C ALA A 260 -20.07 8.66 12.36
N ALA A 261 -20.94 7.71 12.70
CA ALA A 261 -21.40 7.47 14.06
C ALA A 261 -20.45 6.54 14.88
N VAL A 262 -19.44 5.94 14.24
CA VAL A 262 -18.64 4.84 14.80
C VAL A 262 -19.56 3.75 15.40
N ASP A 263 -20.60 3.38 14.64
CA ASP A 263 -21.54 2.33 15.04
C ASP A 263 -20.88 0.94 14.97
N LEU A 264 -20.10 0.67 15.99
CA LEU A 264 -19.21 -0.49 16.08
C LEU A 264 -19.80 -1.58 16.97
N HIS A 265 -20.19 -2.69 16.35
CA HIS A 265 -20.61 -3.89 17.06
C HIS A 265 -19.42 -4.85 17.24
N MET A 266 -19.19 -5.32 18.49
CA MET A 266 -18.10 -6.24 18.82
C MET A 266 -18.62 -7.67 18.96
N PRO A 267 -18.16 -8.62 18.12
CA PRO A 267 -18.52 -10.02 18.26
C PRO A 267 -18.05 -10.62 19.59
N GLU A 268 -18.87 -11.49 20.18
CA GLU A 268 -18.54 -12.15 21.47
C GLU A 268 -17.29 -13.03 21.39
N ARG A 269 -17.03 -13.63 20.22
CA ARG A 269 -15.89 -14.52 20.00
C ARG A 269 -14.52 -13.83 20.01
N PHE A 270 -14.46 -12.50 19.91
CA PHE A 270 -13.19 -11.80 20.06
C PHE A 270 -12.74 -11.83 21.51
N SER A 271 -11.46 -12.08 21.76
CA SER A 271 -10.88 -11.89 23.09
C SER A 271 -11.04 -10.43 23.55
N GLU A 272 -11.02 -10.20 24.85
CA GLU A 272 -11.13 -8.83 25.38
C GLU A 272 -9.97 -7.96 24.93
N GLU A 273 -8.78 -8.53 24.78
CA GLU A 273 -7.62 -7.83 24.28
C GLU A 273 -7.78 -7.46 22.77
N ALA A 274 -8.38 -8.34 21.95
CA ALA A 274 -8.70 -8.01 20.55
C ALA A 274 -9.74 -6.88 20.47
N LYS A 275 -10.80 -6.96 21.26
CA LYS A 275 -11.83 -5.91 21.37
C LYS A 275 -11.21 -4.57 21.80
N ASP A 276 -10.29 -4.59 22.75
CA ASP A 276 -9.61 -3.38 23.23
C ASP A 276 -8.77 -2.73 22.13
N LEU A 277 -7.96 -3.51 21.39
CA LEU A 277 -7.17 -2.99 20.28
C LEU A 277 -8.06 -2.36 19.20
N VAL A 278 -9.13 -3.06 18.77
CA VAL A 278 -10.06 -2.56 17.75
C VAL A 278 -10.72 -1.26 18.21
N ARG A 279 -11.24 -1.20 19.45
CA ARG A 279 -11.85 0.02 20.01
C ARG A 279 -10.85 1.17 20.13
N SER A 280 -9.58 0.87 20.43
CA SER A 280 -8.53 1.88 20.56
C SER A 280 -8.11 2.48 19.23
N LEU A 281 -8.28 1.76 18.12
CA LEU A 281 -7.98 2.22 16.76
C LEU A 281 -9.19 2.91 16.10
N LEU A 282 -10.41 2.37 16.31
CA LEU A 282 -11.64 2.90 15.72
C LEU A 282 -12.26 4.00 16.60
N ARG A 283 -11.51 5.08 16.81
CA ARG A 283 -11.96 6.30 17.48
C ARG A 283 -12.40 7.35 16.47
N TYR A 284 -13.52 8.04 16.78
CA TYR A 284 -14.02 9.12 15.93
C TYR A 284 -12.98 10.23 15.74
N ASN A 285 -12.45 10.75 16.85
CA ASN A 285 -11.41 11.75 16.80
C ASN A 285 -10.05 11.10 16.43
N PRO A 286 -9.40 11.50 15.33
CA PRO A 286 -8.10 10.94 14.91
C PRO A 286 -7.00 11.02 15.98
N ALA A 287 -7.03 12.05 16.83
CA ALA A 287 -6.02 12.24 17.89
C ALA A 287 -6.14 11.21 19.04
N ASP A 288 -7.30 10.58 19.19
CA ASP A 288 -7.57 9.59 20.24
C ASP A 288 -7.26 8.15 19.81
N ARG A 289 -6.87 7.95 18.54
CA ARG A 289 -6.48 6.63 18.02
C ARG A 289 -5.14 6.19 18.59
N LEU A 290 -5.04 4.91 18.92
CA LEU A 290 -3.83 4.34 19.49
C LEU A 290 -2.63 4.51 18.54
N PRO A 291 -1.55 5.17 18.96
CA PRO A 291 -0.36 5.35 18.12
C PRO A 291 0.31 4.02 17.76
N LEU A 292 0.94 3.93 16.57
CA LEU A 292 1.58 2.71 16.06
C LEU A 292 2.62 2.12 17.03
N SER A 293 3.40 2.98 17.71
CA SER A 293 4.36 2.55 18.73
C SER A 293 3.70 1.85 19.93
N LYS A 294 2.45 2.21 20.26
CA LYS A 294 1.66 1.55 21.31
C LYS A 294 0.95 0.30 20.79
N VAL A 295 0.55 0.26 19.50
CA VAL A 295 -0.02 -0.94 18.88
C VAL A 295 0.95 -2.11 18.98
N LEU A 296 2.22 -1.92 18.63
CA LEU A 296 3.26 -2.96 18.71
C LEU A 296 3.53 -3.46 20.15
N ARG A 297 3.10 -2.70 21.16
CA ARG A 297 3.21 -3.03 22.58
C ARG A 297 1.89 -3.47 23.20
N HIS A 298 0.81 -3.49 22.42
CA HIS A 298 -0.51 -3.84 22.93
C HIS A 298 -0.53 -5.28 23.44
N PRO A 299 -1.26 -5.59 24.56
CA PRO A 299 -1.33 -6.93 25.13
C PRO A 299 -1.70 -8.02 24.13
N TRP A 300 -2.69 -7.75 23.26
CA TRP A 300 -3.09 -8.68 22.20
C TRP A 300 -1.94 -9.02 21.25
N ILE A 301 -1.19 -8.01 20.79
CA ILE A 301 -0.02 -8.22 19.93
C ILE A 301 1.08 -8.98 20.69
N SER A 302 1.43 -8.53 21.90
CA SER A 302 2.52 -9.10 22.70
C SER A 302 2.27 -10.57 23.06
N ARG A 303 1.01 -10.96 23.28
CA ARG A 303 0.62 -12.35 23.54
C ARG A 303 0.91 -13.27 22.36
N HIS A 304 0.64 -12.82 21.14
CA HIS A 304 0.72 -13.62 19.92
C HIS A 304 2.03 -13.42 19.12
N ASP A 305 2.70 -12.29 19.29
CA ASP A 305 4.02 -11.97 18.72
C ASP A 305 4.90 -11.24 19.73
N PRO A 306 5.55 -11.98 20.63
CA PRO A 306 6.46 -11.38 21.63
C PRO A 306 7.62 -10.58 21.01
N THR A 307 7.95 -10.83 19.74
CA THR A 307 9.04 -10.12 19.05
C THR A 307 8.62 -8.74 18.52
N ALA A 308 7.32 -8.45 18.48
CA ALA A 308 6.80 -7.16 18.02
C ALA A 308 7.32 -5.98 18.85
N TYR A 309 7.50 -6.18 20.16
CA TYR A 309 8.03 -5.15 21.06
C TYR A 309 9.41 -4.61 20.62
N ALA A 310 10.30 -5.49 20.14
CA ALA A 310 11.62 -5.07 19.67
C ALA A 310 11.53 -4.19 18.40
N ARG A 311 10.48 -4.36 17.61
CA ARG A 311 10.20 -3.53 16.41
C ARG A 311 9.69 -2.15 16.78
N ALA A 312 8.89 -2.02 17.83
CA ALA A 312 8.31 -0.76 18.31
C ALA A 312 9.36 0.34 18.59
N SER A 313 10.59 -0.05 18.89
CA SER A 313 11.65 0.89 19.29
C SER A 313 12.52 1.37 18.12
N ARG A 314 12.35 0.82 16.92
CA ARG A 314 13.23 1.10 15.77
C ARG A 314 13.16 2.53 15.27
N TYR A 315 11.98 3.14 15.32
CA TYR A 315 11.71 4.46 14.71
C TYR A 315 11.42 5.57 15.73
N VAL A 316 11.31 5.24 17.02
CA VAL A 316 11.00 6.22 18.10
C VAL A 316 12.06 7.32 18.21
N ARG A 317 13.29 7.11 17.74
CA ARG A 317 14.36 8.13 17.73
C ARG A 317 14.25 9.14 16.60
N MET A 318 13.24 9.03 15.72
CA MET A 318 13.04 9.87 14.54
C MET A 318 11.79 10.76 14.62
N GLU A 319 11.05 10.72 15.73
CA GLU A 319 10.01 11.70 15.98
C GLU A 319 10.68 13.00 16.48
N PRO A 320 10.43 14.15 15.81
CA PRO A 320 11.00 15.45 16.19
C PRO A 320 10.45 15.95 17.50
#